data_de8f145f0328998038d0dcb102d2d3c5
#
_entry.id   de8f145f0328998038d0dcb102d2d3c5
#
_cell.length_a   1.000
_cell.length_b   1.000
_cell.length_c   1.000
_cell.angle_alpha   90.00
_cell.angle_beta   90.00
_cell.angle_gamma   90.00
#
_symmetry.space_group_name_H-M   'P 1'
#
loop_
_entity.id
_entity.type
_entity.pdbx_description
1 polymer ?
#
loop_
_entity_poly.entity_id
_entity_poly.type
_entity_poly.pdbx_seq_one_letter_code
_entity_poly.pdbx_strand_id
1 'polypeptide(L)'
;MANKILILFAHPKFERSLNNSLLVQSIPVIPEVTFHDLYEKYPDFNIDIEYEKKLLADHQIIIWQHPFYWNSAPPLLKQWIDLVLEFGWAYGPGGGALEGKIIFNSITSGGQRSAYTREGHNRFTVKELLTPFDQTAFLCKMIYLPPFAIHGSHRISKEEKNLIAKQYRNILDLFVKGDFIVNDIKKFAYLNDWIESVTPKISVS
;
A
#
# COMPACT_ATOMS: atom_id res chain seq x y z
N MET A 1 -6.16 -21.65 -3.65
CA MET A 1 -5.14 -21.08 -4.56
C MET A 1 -4.45 -19.95 -3.83
N ALA A 2 -3.17 -19.71 -4.12
CA ALA A 2 -2.47 -18.54 -3.56
C ALA A 2 -3.04 -17.24 -4.13
N ASN A 3 -3.09 -16.17 -3.32
CA ASN A 3 -3.48 -14.86 -3.80
C ASN A 3 -2.34 -14.23 -4.61
N LYS A 4 -2.69 -13.52 -5.67
CA LYS A 4 -1.74 -12.67 -6.40
C LYS A 4 -1.79 -11.25 -5.88
N ILE A 5 -0.63 -10.65 -5.67
CA ILE A 5 -0.46 -9.28 -5.16
C ILE A 5 0.12 -8.40 -6.27
N LEU A 6 -0.55 -7.29 -6.54
CA LEU A 6 -0.04 -6.20 -7.39
C LEU A 6 0.44 -5.05 -6.51
N ILE A 7 1.72 -4.72 -6.60
CA ILE A 7 2.29 -3.54 -5.94
C ILE A 7 2.42 -2.45 -6.99
N LEU A 8 1.51 -1.47 -6.95
CA LEU A 8 1.57 -0.25 -7.74
C LEU A 8 2.49 0.74 -7.02
N PHE A 9 3.73 0.79 -7.46
CA PHE A 9 4.74 1.65 -6.89
C PHE A 9 4.78 2.99 -7.61
N ALA A 10 4.73 4.09 -6.85
CA ALA A 10 4.78 5.43 -7.41
C ALA A 10 5.73 6.33 -6.60
N HIS A 11 6.97 6.47 -7.06
CA HIS A 11 7.96 7.35 -6.42
C HIS A 11 8.71 8.21 -7.45
N PRO A 12 8.47 9.54 -7.52
CA PRO A 12 9.02 10.40 -8.57
C PRO A 12 10.55 10.59 -8.50
N LYS A 13 11.21 10.20 -7.41
CA LYS A 13 12.67 10.27 -7.19
C LYS A 13 13.14 9.07 -6.38
N PHE A 14 12.84 7.87 -6.89
CA PHE A 14 13.08 6.62 -6.16
C PHE A 14 14.56 6.42 -5.81
N GLU A 15 15.49 6.80 -6.68
CA GLU A 15 16.94 6.69 -6.48
C GLU A 15 17.45 7.42 -5.22
N ARG A 16 16.66 8.36 -4.68
CA ARG A 16 16.97 9.11 -3.46
C ARG A 16 16.21 8.62 -2.22
N SER A 17 15.40 7.58 -2.36
CA SER A 17 14.53 7.10 -1.29
C SER A 17 15.07 5.86 -0.59
N LEU A 18 15.76 6.05 0.53
CA LEU A 18 16.32 4.94 1.32
C LEU A 18 15.24 3.98 1.85
N ASN A 19 14.08 4.50 2.27
CA ASN A 19 13.05 3.67 2.90
C ASN A 19 12.18 2.94 1.87
N ASN A 20 11.86 3.56 0.73
CA ASN A 20 11.19 2.82 -0.34
C ASN A 20 12.12 1.80 -0.97
N SER A 21 13.43 2.08 -1.11
CA SER A 21 14.42 1.08 -1.54
C SER A 21 14.43 -0.13 -0.60
N LEU A 22 14.36 0.09 0.71
CA LEU A 22 14.28 -0.99 1.69
C LEU A 22 13.02 -1.85 1.50
N LEU A 23 11.85 -1.23 1.34
CA LEU A 23 10.62 -1.95 1.08
C LEU A 23 10.68 -2.75 -0.23
N VAL A 24 11.15 -2.12 -1.31
CA VAL A 24 11.29 -2.78 -2.61
C VAL A 24 12.24 -3.99 -2.52
N GLN A 25 13.37 -3.87 -1.83
CA GLN A 25 14.30 -4.98 -1.60
C GLN A 25 13.71 -6.10 -0.74
N SER A 26 12.71 -5.82 0.07
CA SER A 26 12.04 -6.83 0.89
C SER A 26 10.90 -7.57 0.17
N ILE A 27 10.51 -7.14 -1.04
CA ILE A 27 9.49 -7.81 -1.84
C ILE A 27 10.00 -9.19 -2.27
N PRO A 28 9.20 -10.26 -2.06
CA PRO A 28 9.58 -11.59 -2.53
C PRO A 28 9.58 -11.67 -4.05
N VAL A 29 10.63 -12.27 -4.62
CA VAL A 29 10.68 -12.56 -6.06
C VAL A 29 10.01 -13.92 -6.29
N ILE A 30 8.69 -13.90 -6.39
CA ILE A 30 7.84 -15.08 -6.61
C ILE A 30 6.73 -14.75 -7.63
N PRO A 31 6.17 -15.74 -8.34
CA PRO A 31 5.16 -15.50 -9.38
C PRO A 31 3.88 -14.82 -8.89
N GLU A 32 3.57 -14.95 -7.62
CA GLU A 32 2.37 -14.38 -6.99
C GLU A 32 2.48 -12.89 -6.69
N VAL A 33 3.67 -12.30 -6.76
CA VAL A 33 3.88 -10.87 -6.46
C VAL A 33 4.40 -10.14 -7.68
N THR A 34 3.59 -9.23 -8.20
CA THR A 34 3.95 -8.34 -9.30
C THR A 34 4.32 -6.96 -8.73
N PHE A 35 5.57 -6.56 -8.92
CA PHE A 35 6.02 -5.19 -8.67
C PHE A 35 5.92 -4.38 -9.96
N HIS A 36 5.17 -3.27 -9.91
CA HIS A 36 4.89 -2.41 -11.06
C HIS A 36 5.22 -0.96 -10.73
N ASP A 37 6.35 -0.48 -11.22
CA ASP A 37 6.80 0.90 -11.06
C ASP A 37 6.13 1.80 -12.10
N LEU A 38 5.21 2.64 -11.64
CA LEU A 38 4.46 3.54 -12.52
C LEU A 38 5.35 4.61 -13.16
N TYR A 39 6.35 5.13 -12.44
CA TYR A 39 7.25 6.15 -12.99
C TYR A 39 8.27 5.59 -13.99
N GLU A 40 8.66 4.33 -13.87
CA GLU A 40 9.47 3.64 -14.86
C GLU A 40 8.64 3.31 -16.11
N LYS A 41 7.40 2.82 -15.90
CA LYS A 41 6.51 2.41 -16.98
C LYS A 41 5.94 3.59 -17.77
N TYR A 42 5.63 4.70 -17.10
CA TYR A 42 4.96 5.87 -17.69
C TYR A 42 5.70 7.17 -17.38
N PRO A 43 6.95 7.33 -17.88
CA PRO A 43 7.76 8.51 -17.58
C PRO A 43 7.17 9.80 -18.16
N ASP A 44 6.34 9.68 -19.20
CA ASP A 44 5.61 10.77 -19.86
C ASP A 44 4.16 10.90 -19.40
N PHE A 45 3.75 10.14 -18.37
CA PHE A 45 2.39 10.13 -17.83
C PHE A 45 1.33 9.58 -18.79
N ASN A 46 1.71 8.98 -19.90
CA ASN A 46 0.77 8.37 -20.85
C ASN A 46 0.42 6.92 -20.45
N ILE A 47 -0.57 6.78 -19.59
CA ILE A 47 -0.96 5.50 -18.98
C ILE A 47 -1.72 4.63 -19.99
N ASP A 48 -1.28 3.37 -20.17
CA ASP A 48 -2.00 2.35 -20.94
C ASP A 48 -3.12 1.76 -20.05
N ILE A 49 -4.31 2.31 -20.18
CA ILE A 49 -5.48 1.98 -19.36
C ILE A 49 -5.85 0.50 -19.47
N GLU A 50 -5.84 -0.06 -20.66
CA GLU A 50 -6.24 -1.45 -20.89
C GLU A 50 -5.20 -2.44 -20.31
N TYR A 51 -3.92 -2.10 -20.35
CA TYR A 51 -2.88 -2.88 -19.71
C TYR A 51 -3.06 -2.86 -18.18
N GLU A 52 -3.31 -1.69 -17.58
CA GLU A 52 -3.51 -1.54 -16.13
C GLU A 52 -4.76 -2.28 -15.65
N LYS A 53 -5.86 -2.24 -16.40
CA LYS A 53 -7.08 -3.01 -16.10
C LYS A 53 -6.82 -4.52 -16.10
N LYS A 54 -6.01 -5.04 -17.04
CA LYS A 54 -5.62 -6.45 -17.05
C LYS A 54 -4.82 -6.82 -15.81
N LEU A 55 -3.84 -5.98 -15.43
CA LEU A 55 -3.11 -6.19 -14.19
C LEU A 55 -4.06 -6.24 -12.98
N LEU A 56 -4.96 -5.29 -12.87
CA LEU A 56 -5.96 -5.26 -11.79
C LEU A 56 -6.85 -6.51 -11.80
N ALA A 57 -7.30 -6.97 -12.98
CA ALA A 57 -8.14 -8.15 -13.10
C ALA A 57 -7.44 -9.42 -12.58
N ASP A 58 -6.15 -9.57 -12.86
CA ASP A 58 -5.35 -10.76 -12.55
C ASP A 58 -4.94 -10.89 -11.08
N HIS A 59 -5.08 -9.83 -10.28
CA HIS A 59 -4.60 -9.79 -8.89
C HIS A 59 -5.76 -9.63 -7.90
N GLN A 60 -5.71 -10.31 -6.76
CA GLN A 60 -6.70 -10.27 -5.68
C GLN A 60 -6.40 -9.17 -4.66
N ILE A 61 -5.11 -8.83 -4.51
CA ILE A 61 -4.65 -7.85 -3.54
C ILE A 61 -3.85 -6.77 -4.27
N ILE A 62 -4.17 -5.52 -3.98
CA ILE A 62 -3.56 -4.34 -4.61
C ILE A 62 -2.89 -3.52 -3.51
N ILE A 63 -1.68 -3.04 -3.75
CA ILE A 63 -0.96 -2.18 -2.82
C ILE A 63 -0.60 -0.89 -3.54
N TRP A 64 -1.12 0.24 -3.07
CA TRP A 64 -0.63 1.56 -3.45
C TRP A 64 0.59 1.90 -2.61
N GLN A 65 1.80 1.67 -3.16
CA GLN A 65 3.06 1.95 -2.45
C GLN A 65 3.66 3.26 -2.92
N HIS A 66 3.74 4.25 -2.00
CA HIS A 66 4.18 5.60 -2.36
C HIS A 66 4.71 6.42 -1.17
N PRO A 67 5.49 7.48 -1.39
CA PRO A 67 5.78 8.46 -0.36
C PRO A 67 4.52 9.27 -0.03
N PHE A 68 4.35 9.63 1.25
CA PHE A 68 3.19 10.39 1.73
C PHE A 68 3.42 11.90 1.52
N TYR A 69 3.49 12.32 0.26
CA TYR A 69 3.74 13.71 -0.11
C TYR A 69 2.49 14.55 0.09
N TRP A 70 2.65 15.65 0.86
CA TRP A 70 1.57 16.58 1.17
C TRP A 70 0.29 15.88 1.65
N ASN A 71 0.47 14.86 2.52
CA ASN A 71 -0.61 14.05 3.09
C ASN A 71 -1.45 13.31 2.03
N SER A 72 -0.87 13.00 0.89
CA SER A 72 -1.49 12.33 -0.25
C SER A 72 -0.47 11.46 -1.01
N ALA A 73 -0.70 11.22 -2.28
CA ALA A 73 0.17 10.45 -3.16
C ALA A 73 0.87 11.35 -4.21
N PRO A 74 1.94 10.84 -4.85
CA PRO A 74 2.52 11.46 -6.03
C PRO A 74 1.50 11.61 -7.18
N PRO A 75 1.66 12.63 -8.06
CA PRO A 75 0.66 12.97 -9.07
C PRO A 75 0.37 11.82 -10.05
N LEU A 76 1.37 11.02 -10.43
CA LEU A 76 1.15 9.91 -11.36
C LEU A 76 0.22 8.84 -10.77
N LEU A 77 0.28 8.56 -9.45
CA LEU A 77 -0.67 7.63 -8.84
C LEU A 77 -2.09 8.20 -8.84
N LYS A 78 -2.24 9.51 -8.59
CA LYS A 78 -3.56 10.15 -8.68
C LYS A 78 -4.12 10.10 -10.10
N GLN A 79 -3.29 10.40 -11.10
CA GLN A 79 -3.68 10.31 -12.50
C GLN A 79 -4.03 8.87 -12.89
N TRP A 80 -3.27 7.88 -12.41
CA TRP A 80 -3.57 6.47 -12.60
C TRP A 80 -4.96 6.10 -12.04
N ILE A 81 -5.28 6.54 -10.81
CA ILE A 81 -6.60 6.33 -10.20
C ILE A 81 -7.71 6.95 -11.08
N ASP A 82 -7.51 8.18 -11.55
CA ASP A 82 -8.50 8.91 -12.32
C ASP A 82 -8.78 8.29 -13.70
N LEU A 83 -7.75 7.74 -14.34
CA LEU A 83 -7.86 7.20 -15.70
C LEU A 83 -8.23 5.72 -15.73
N VAL A 84 -7.68 4.91 -14.83
CA VAL A 84 -7.84 3.45 -14.86
C VAL A 84 -9.14 2.99 -14.20
N LEU A 85 -9.56 3.67 -13.12
CA LEU A 85 -10.79 3.31 -12.40
C LEU A 85 -12.01 3.96 -13.06
N GLU A 86 -12.34 3.53 -14.27
CA GLU A 86 -13.40 4.11 -15.09
C GLU A 86 -14.81 3.76 -14.61
N PHE A 87 -15.73 4.69 -14.84
CA PHE A 87 -17.17 4.47 -14.68
C PHE A 87 -17.66 3.33 -15.59
N GLY A 88 -18.53 2.46 -15.06
CA GLY A 88 -19.05 1.30 -15.79
C GLY A 88 -18.10 0.10 -15.82
N TRP A 89 -16.85 0.25 -15.38
CA TRP A 89 -15.90 -0.85 -15.21
C TRP A 89 -15.51 -1.04 -13.73
N ALA A 90 -14.93 -0.03 -13.09
CA ALA A 90 -14.52 -0.10 -11.69
C ALA A 90 -15.67 0.21 -10.72
N TYR A 91 -16.52 1.16 -11.08
CA TYR A 91 -17.63 1.64 -10.23
C TYR A 91 -18.85 2.07 -11.05
N GLY A 92 -19.95 2.40 -10.37
CA GLY A 92 -21.22 2.82 -10.99
C GLY A 92 -22.03 1.64 -11.57
N PRO A 93 -23.11 1.92 -12.31
CA PRO A 93 -23.92 0.90 -12.97
C PRO A 93 -23.08 0.04 -13.93
N GLY A 94 -23.10 -1.28 -13.74
CA GLY A 94 -22.27 -2.23 -14.50
C GLY A 94 -20.83 -2.36 -14.03
N GLY A 95 -20.34 -1.45 -13.19
CA GLY A 95 -19.01 -1.50 -12.59
C GLY A 95 -18.93 -2.50 -11.44
N GLY A 96 -17.93 -3.37 -11.45
CA GLY A 96 -17.75 -4.41 -10.44
C GLY A 96 -16.49 -5.23 -10.67
N ALA A 97 -15.65 -4.83 -11.62
CA ALA A 97 -14.41 -5.56 -11.95
C ALA A 97 -13.44 -5.74 -10.77
N LEU A 98 -13.55 -4.88 -9.76
CA LEU A 98 -12.70 -4.87 -8.58
C LEU A 98 -13.42 -5.35 -7.30
N GLU A 99 -14.68 -5.77 -7.41
CA GLU A 99 -15.48 -6.18 -6.26
C GLU A 99 -14.83 -7.29 -5.46
N GLY A 100 -14.72 -7.09 -4.13
CA GLY A 100 -14.13 -8.05 -3.20
C GLY A 100 -12.60 -8.08 -3.19
N LYS A 101 -11.90 -7.39 -4.09
CA LYS A 101 -10.43 -7.29 -4.04
C LYS A 101 -10.00 -6.50 -2.81
N ILE A 102 -8.85 -6.87 -2.26
CA ILE A 102 -8.27 -6.20 -1.10
C ILE A 102 -7.33 -5.11 -1.57
N ILE A 103 -7.35 -3.97 -0.89
CA ILE A 103 -6.43 -2.87 -1.20
C ILE A 103 -6.00 -2.11 0.06
N PHE A 104 -4.76 -1.64 0.07
CA PHE A 104 -4.23 -0.75 1.11
C PHE A 104 -3.11 0.14 0.59
N ASN A 105 -2.80 1.20 1.35
CA ASN A 105 -1.64 2.03 1.08
C ASN A 105 -0.43 1.55 1.87
N SER A 106 0.74 1.44 1.21
CA SER A 106 2.05 1.31 1.83
C SER A 106 2.79 2.64 1.70
N ILE A 107 2.92 3.39 2.80
CA ILE A 107 3.39 4.77 2.77
C ILE A 107 4.68 4.99 3.55
N THR A 108 5.48 5.95 3.09
CA THR A 108 6.63 6.47 3.83
C THR A 108 6.46 7.95 4.11
N SER A 109 6.63 8.38 5.36
CA SER A 109 6.49 9.78 5.77
C SER A 109 7.73 10.30 6.50
N GLY A 110 8.04 11.58 6.31
CA GLY A 110 9.10 12.27 7.07
C GLY A 110 8.71 12.55 8.53
N GLY A 111 7.40 12.74 8.78
CA GLY A 111 6.86 12.97 10.12
C GLY A 111 6.87 11.69 10.96
N GLN A 112 7.10 11.84 12.26
CA GLN A 112 6.99 10.72 13.22
C GLN A 112 5.52 10.33 13.41
N ARG A 113 5.27 9.08 13.86
CA ARG A 113 3.91 8.58 14.10
C ARG A 113 3.11 9.49 15.05
N SER A 114 3.74 10.04 16.09
CA SER A 114 3.11 10.97 17.03
C SER A 114 2.65 12.29 16.39
N ALA A 115 3.18 12.67 15.24
CA ALA A 115 2.72 13.86 14.52
C ALA A 115 1.35 13.64 13.86
N TYR A 116 0.96 12.39 13.58
CA TYR A 116 -0.30 12.02 12.93
C TYR A 116 -1.37 11.59 13.94
N THR A 117 -1.63 12.46 14.90
CA THR A 117 -2.73 12.34 15.87
C THR A 117 -3.56 13.63 15.88
N ARG A 118 -4.71 13.62 16.54
CA ARG A 118 -5.56 14.84 16.69
C ARG A 118 -4.84 15.94 17.44
N GLU A 119 -4.00 15.58 18.41
CA GLU A 119 -3.20 16.48 19.26
C GLU A 119 -1.80 16.72 18.66
N GLY A 120 -1.42 15.98 17.62
CA GLY A 120 -0.13 16.07 16.98
C GLY A 120 -0.01 17.24 16.00
N HIS A 121 1.22 17.48 15.53
CA HIS A 121 1.52 18.60 14.63
C HIS A 121 0.64 18.61 13.36
N ASN A 122 0.32 17.44 12.81
CA ASN A 122 -0.49 17.32 11.59
C ASN A 122 -1.99 17.39 11.85
N ARG A 123 -2.46 17.38 13.10
CA ARG A 123 -3.87 17.51 13.53
C ARG A 123 -4.82 16.42 13.01
N PHE A 124 -4.38 15.54 12.16
CA PHE A 124 -5.13 14.43 11.57
C PHE A 124 -4.34 13.14 11.67
N THR A 125 -5.04 12.04 11.88
CA THR A 125 -4.45 10.70 11.78
C THR A 125 -4.16 10.35 10.33
N VAL A 126 -3.26 9.39 10.08
CA VAL A 126 -3.02 8.87 8.73
C VAL A 126 -4.30 8.32 8.12
N LYS A 127 -5.13 7.64 8.91
CA LYS A 127 -6.42 7.12 8.46
C LYS A 127 -7.33 8.21 7.91
N GLU A 128 -7.42 9.35 8.60
CA GLU A 128 -8.22 10.49 8.15
C GLU A 128 -7.67 11.13 6.89
N LEU A 129 -6.34 11.23 6.78
CA LEU A 129 -5.68 11.77 5.59
C LEU A 129 -5.79 10.83 4.37
N LEU A 130 -5.94 9.51 4.58
CA LEU A 130 -6.15 8.51 3.53
C LEU A 130 -7.63 8.30 3.17
N THR A 131 -8.56 9.07 3.73
CA THR A 131 -10.00 8.98 3.43
C THR A 131 -10.32 9.01 1.92
N PRO A 132 -9.65 9.80 1.04
CA PRO A 132 -9.89 9.75 -0.40
C PRO A 132 -9.62 8.38 -1.02
N PHE A 133 -8.61 7.65 -0.52
CA PHE A 133 -8.27 6.29 -0.98
C PHE A 133 -9.28 5.26 -0.48
N ASP A 134 -9.69 5.36 0.79
CA ASP A 134 -10.75 4.52 1.36
C ASP A 134 -12.07 4.71 0.60
N GLN A 135 -12.46 5.97 0.33
CA GLN A 135 -13.65 6.28 -0.46
C GLN A 135 -13.57 5.72 -1.90
N THR A 136 -12.40 5.81 -2.54
CA THR A 136 -12.18 5.21 -3.87
C THR A 136 -12.36 3.69 -3.82
N ALA A 137 -11.76 3.02 -2.83
CA ALA A 137 -11.92 1.59 -2.63
C ALA A 137 -13.39 1.21 -2.39
N PHE A 138 -14.10 1.97 -1.55
CA PHE A 138 -15.53 1.77 -1.27
C PHE A 138 -16.38 1.87 -2.55
N LEU A 139 -16.19 2.91 -3.37
CA LEU A 139 -16.93 3.08 -4.63
C LEU A 139 -16.68 1.94 -5.61
N CYS A 140 -15.45 1.40 -5.64
CA CYS A 140 -15.06 0.25 -6.46
C CYS A 140 -15.40 -1.10 -5.80
N LYS A 141 -16.12 -1.11 -4.67
CA LYS A 141 -16.53 -2.31 -3.90
C LYS A 141 -15.33 -3.16 -3.43
N MET A 142 -14.17 -2.55 -3.29
CA MET A 142 -12.96 -3.17 -2.75
C MET A 142 -12.98 -3.17 -1.21
N ILE A 143 -12.19 -4.04 -0.61
CA ILE A 143 -11.97 -4.11 0.84
C ILE A 143 -10.73 -3.30 1.17
N TYR A 144 -10.92 -2.10 1.73
CA TYR A 144 -9.80 -1.26 2.17
C TYR A 144 -9.30 -1.70 3.54
N LEU A 145 -7.98 -1.94 3.64
CA LEU A 145 -7.30 -2.29 4.89
C LEU A 145 -6.55 -1.10 5.48
N PRO A 146 -6.23 -1.13 6.79
CA PRO A 146 -5.32 -0.17 7.41
C PRO A 146 -4.00 -0.06 6.63
N PRO A 147 -3.37 1.11 6.58
CA PRO A 147 -2.13 1.29 5.85
C PRO A 147 -0.95 0.57 6.53
N PHE A 148 0.05 0.16 5.74
CA PHE A 148 1.41 -0.07 6.22
C PHE A 148 2.16 1.25 6.16
N ALA A 149 2.79 1.69 7.26
CA ALA A 149 3.40 3.01 7.30
C ALA A 149 4.82 3.00 7.90
N ILE A 150 5.75 3.67 7.21
CA ILE A 150 7.07 4.01 7.74
C ILE A 150 7.06 5.49 8.10
N HIS A 151 7.15 5.77 9.40
CA HIS A 151 7.19 7.11 9.94
C HIS A 151 8.62 7.56 10.28
N GLY A 152 8.87 8.88 10.28
CA GLY A 152 10.15 9.43 10.67
C GLY A 152 11.32 9.03 9.77
N SER A 153 11.08 8.92 8.49
CA SER A 153 11.96 8.31 7.47
C SER A 153 13.44 8.75 7.51
N HIS A 154 13.73 9.91 8.09
CA HIS A 154 15.09 10.45 8.21
C HIS A 154 15.83 10.07 9.50
N ARG A 155 15.16 9.39 10.45
CA ARG A 155 15.68 9.13 11.81
C ARG A 155 15.65 7.66 12.21
N ILE A 156 15.28 6.78 11.29
CA ILE A 156 15.11 5.34 11.55
C ILE A 156 16.50 4.68 11.67
N SER A 157 16.76 3.97 12.76
CA SER A 157 17.96 3.18 12.97
C SER A 157 18.06 2.00 11.99
N LYS A 158 19.24 1.38 11.91
CA LYS A 158 19.44 0.19 11.06
C LYS A 158 18.59 -1.00 11.55
N GLU A 159 18.48 -1.15 12.85
CA GLU A 159 17.69 -2.21 13.50
C GLU A 159 16.20 -2.05 13.19
N GLU A 160 15.67 -0.83 13.33
CA GLU A 160 14.29 -0.51 12.97
C GLU A 160 14.02 -0.73 11.49
N LYS A 161 14.95 -0.37 10.61
CA LYS A 161 14.84 -0.65 9.16
C LYS A 161 14.71 -2.15 8.88
N ASN A 162 15.56 -2.97 9.53
CA ASN A 162 15.49 -4.41 9.35
C ASN A 162 14.18 -5.00 9.87
N LEU A 163 13.65 -4.49 11.00
CA LEU A 163 12.36 -4.91 11.53
C LEU A 163 11.22 -4.56 10.57
N ILE A 164 11.20 -3.33 10.05
CA ILE A 164 10.19 -2.87 9.10
C ILE A 164 10.21 -3.70 7.82
N ALA A 165 11.40 -3.97 7.26
CA ALA A 165 11.56 -4.83 6.08
C ALA A 165 11.00 -6.23 6.33
N LYS A 166 11.30 -6.82 7.51
CA LYS A 166 10.78 -8.13 7.91
C LYS A 166 9.26 -8.10 8.09
N GLN A 167 8.71 -7.06 8.71
CA GLN A 167 7.26 -6.90 8.86
C GLN A 167 6.57 -6.84 7.49
N TYR A 168 7.08 -6.02 6.57
CA TYR A 168 6.53 -5.89 5.23
C TYR A 168 6.58 -7.22 4.46
N ARG A 169 7.72 -7.90 4.49
CA ARG A 169 7.87 -9.24 3.90
C ARG A 169 6.88 -10.24 4.47
N ASN A 170 6.73 -10.29 5.79
CA ASN A 170 5.79 -11.21 6.44
C ASN A 170 4.34 -10.93 6.05
N ILE A 171 3.95 -9.66 5.91
CA ILE A 171 2.61 -9.29 5.43
C ILE A 171 2.38 -9.85 4.02
N LEU A 172 3.33 -9.65 3.10
CA LEU A 172 3.22 -10.16 1.74
C LEU A 172 3.12 -11.70 1.72
N ASP A 173 3.94 -12.38 2.51
CA ASP A 173 3.94 -13.85 2.60
C ASP A 173 2.60 -14.39 3.16
N LEU A 174 2.03 -13.75 4.20
CA LEU A 174 0.71 -14.12 4.74
C LEU A 174 -0.41 -13.83 3.74
N PHE A 175 -0.33 -12.72 3.04
CA PHE A 175 -1.34 -12.32 2.05
C PHE A 175 -1.34 -13.24 0.84
N VAL A 176 -0.17 -13.66 0.34
CA VAL A 176 -0.06 -14.67 -0.72
C VAL A 176 -0.68 -16.00 -0.29
N LYS A 177 -0.41 -16.45 0.94
CA LYS A 177 -0.96 -17.70 1.47
C LYS A 177 -2.46 -17.64 1.77
N GLY A 178 -3.03 -16.46 1.96
CA GLY A 178 -4.40 -16.27 2.44
C GLY A 178 -4.55 -16.50 3.96
N ASP A 179 -3.44 -16.48 4.71
CA ASP A 179 -3.41 -16.74 6.15
C ASP A 179 -3.70 -15.47 6.94
N PHE A 180 -4.87 -14.88 6.74
CA PHE A 180 -5.31 -13.68 7.46
C PHE A 180 -6.82 -13.57 7.52
N ILE A 181 -7.32 -12.83 8.50
CA ILE A 181 -8.73 -12.50 8.66
C ILE A 181 -8.91 -10.99 8.57
N VAL A 182 -9.64 -10.53 7.56
CA VAL A 182 -9.87 -9.09 7.29
C VAL A 182 -10.40 -8.34 8.51
N ASN A 183 -11.37 -8.92 9.22
CA ASN A 183 -11.96 -8.28 10.40
C ASN A 183 -10.98 -8.15 11.57
N ASP A 184 -9.99 -9.03 11.67
CA ASP A 184 -8.95 -8.92 12.69
C ASP A 184 -7.94 -7.81 12.33
N ILE A 185 -7.56 -7.71 11.06
CA ILE A 185 -6.70 -6.63 10.56
C ILE A 185 -7.35 -5.25 10.81
N LYS A 186 -8.65 -5.11 10.54
CA LYS A 186 -9.40 -3.84 10.68
C LYS A 186 -9.51 -3.32 12.10
N LYS A 187 -9.15 -4.11 13.12
CA LYS A 187 -9.08 -3.67 14.53
C LYS A 187 -7.87 -2.77 14.81
N PHE A 188 -6.87 -2.77 13.93
CA PHE A 188 -5.63 -2.01 14.08
C PHE A 188 -5.65 -0.71 13.28
N ALA A 189 -4.87 0.27 13.73
CA ALA A 189 -4.68 1.52 13.00
C ALA A 189 -3.72 1.36 11.82
N TYR A 190 -2.77 0.43 11.92
CA TYR A 190 -1.76 0.14 10.91
C TYR A 190 -1.55 -1.38 10.76
N LEU A 191 -1.20 -1.81 9.54
CA LEU A 191 -0.77 -3.19 9.29
C LEU A 191 0.52 -3.55 10.07
N ASN A 192 1.36 -2.56 10.38
CA ASN A 192 2.53 -2.73 11.25
C ASN A 192 2.13 -3.30 12.62
N ASP A 193 1.09 -2.73 13.23
CA ASP A 193 0.62 -3.15 14.56
C ASP A 193 -0.01 -4.56 14.51
N TRP A 194 -0.75 -4.83 13.44
CA TRP A 194 -1.34 -6.15 13.21
C TRP A 194 -0.26 -7.24 13.06
N ILE A 195 0.72 -7.03 12.15
CA ILE A 195 1.75 -8.05 11.90
C ILE A 195 2.61 -8.31 13.15
N GLU A 196 2.86 -7.29 13.96
CA GLU A 196 3.55 -7.43 15.22
C GLU A 196 2.76 -8.28 16.23
N SER A 197 1.43 -8.18 16.23
CA SER A 197 0.55 -8.94 17.11
C SER A 197 0.48 -10.44 16.76
N VAL A 198 0.63 -10.79 15.47
CA VAL A 198 0.51 -12.18 14.99
C VAL A 198 1.87 -12.86 14.76
N THR A 199 2.96 -12.08 14.73
CA THR A 199 4.31 -12.65 14.63
C THR A 199 4.81 -13.06 16.04
N PRO A 200 5.21 -14.32 16.26
CA PRO A 200 5.76 -14.73 17.55
C PRO A 200 6.94 -13.84 17.95
N LYS A 201 6.90 -13.27 19.15
CA LYS A 201 8.06 -12.61 19.73
C LYS A 201 9.16 -13.66 19.86
N ILE A 202 10.21 -13.53 19.06
CA ILE A 202 11.43 -14.34 19.28
C ILE A 202 11.97 -13.85 20.61
N SER A 203 11.80 -14.67 21.66
CA SER A 203 12.46 -14.45 22.94
C SER A 203 13.96 -14.52 22.65
N VAL A 204 14.61 -13.37 22.73
CA VAL A 204 16.07 -13.30 22.79
C VAL A 204 16.45 -13.86 24.16
N SER A 205 16.84 -15.13 24.18
CA SER A 205 17.50 -15.78 25.32
C SER A 205 18.97 -15.46 25.33
#